data_a28bbfd241eeff165be94a370feb8293
#
_entry.id   a28bbfd241eeff165be94a370feb8293
#
_cell.length_a   1.000
_cell.length_b   1.000
_cell.length_c   1.000
_cell.angle_alpha   90.00
_cell.angle_beta   90.00
_cell.angle_gamma   90.00
#
_symmetry.space_group_name_H-M   'P 1'
#
loop_
_entity.id
_entity.type
_entity.pdbx_description
1 polymer ?
#
loop_
_entity_poly.entity_id
_entity_poly.type
_entity_poly.pdbx_seq_one_letter_code
_entity_poly.pdbx_strand_id
1 'polypeptide(L)'
;QVPKEIINFATFLNQNRKNMKAFVFPGQGAQFVGMGKDLYENSALAKELFEKANDILGYRITDIMFEGTDEDLRQTKVTQPAVFLHSVISALCMGDDFKPEMTAGHSLGEFSALVAAGALSFEDGLKLVYARAMAMQKACEAQPSTMAAIIALPDEKVEEICEAISKEGEVVVAANYNCPGQIVISGSIEGINKACEQMKAAGAKRALPLKVGGAFHSPPVSYTHLRAHETSAHL
;
A
#
# COMPACT_ATOMS: atom_id res chain seq x y z
N GLN A 1 8.62 11.05 -17.77
CA GLN A 1 8.82 12.42 -17.22
C GLN A 1 8.09 12.50 -15.90
N VAL A 2 8.81 12.79 -14.82
CA VAL A 2 8.21 13.02 -13.49
C VAL A 2 7.23 14.21 -13.61
N PRO A 3 5.97 14.08 -13.16
CA PRO A 3 5.01 15.17 -13.22
C PRO A 3 5.57 16.45 -12.58
N LYS A 4 5.31 17.61 -13.21
CA LYS A 4 5.82 18.92 -12.74
C LYS A 4 5.38 19.23 -11.30
N GLU A 5 4.25 18.67 -10.84
CA GLU A 5 3.75 18.80 -9.49
C GLU A 5 4.66 18.17 -8.44
N ILE A 6 5.31 17.02 -8.75
CA ILE A 6 6.27 16.36 -7.85
C ILE A 6 7.55 17.20 -7.72
N ILE A 7 7.98 17.82 -8.82
CA ILE A 7 9.15 18.73 -8.81
C ILE A 7 8.87 19.98 -7.98
N ASN A 8 7.65 20.52 -8.08
CA ASN A 8 7.23 21.66 -7.27
C ASN A 8 7.15 21.32 -5.78
N PHE A 9 6.71 20.11 -5.44
CA PHE A 9 6.64 19.63 -4.05
C PHE A 9 8.04 19.51 -3.43
N ALA A 10 8.99 18.90 -4.14
CA ALA A 10 10.38 18.80 -3.68
C ALA A 10 11.05 20.18 -3.53
N THR A 11 10.74 21.14 -4.42
CA THR A 11 11.21 22.52 -4.34
C THR A 11 10.58 23.25 -3.16
N PHE A 12 9.29 23.08 -2.93
CA PHE A 12 8.57 23.63 -1.77
C PHE A 12 9.15 23.12 -0.44
N LEU A 13 9.45 21.83 -0.35
CA LEU A 13 10.11 21.22 0.81
C LEU A 13 11.50 21.80 1.07
N ASN A 14 12.28 22.05 0.02
CA ASN A 14 13.61 22.63 0.15
C ASN A 14 13.61 24.10 0.57
N GLN A 15 12.60 24.87 0.17
CA GLN A 15 12.48 26.30 0.50
C GLN A 15 11.96 26.54 1.93
N ASN A 16 11.15 25.62 2.48
CA ASN A 16 10.45 25.78 3.77
C ASN A 16 11.02 24.88 4.89
N ARG A 17 12.29 24.55 4.87
CA ARG A 17 12.97 23.60 5.77
C ARG A 17 12.94 23.91 7.29
N LYS A 18 12.14 24.82 7.76
CA LYS A 18 12.03 25.08 9.21
C LYS A 18 10.90 24.25 9.83
N ASN A 19 11.28 23.09 10.37
CA ASN A 19 10.47 22.30 11.34
C ASN A 19 9.07 21.83 10.86
N MET A 20 8.88 21.57 9.57
CA MET A 20 7.62 21.00 9.08
C MET A 20 7.46 19.54 9.56
N LYS A 21 6.30 19.24 10.13
CA LYS A 21 5.94 17.87 10.55
C LYS A 21 5.19 17.19 9.43
N ALA A 22 5.78 16.12 8.88
CA ALA A 22 5.13 15.22 7.94
C ALA A 22 4.79 13.90 8.63
N PHE A 23 3.54 13.45 8.47
CA PHE A 23 3.10 12.13 8.93
C PHE A 23 2.94 11.23 7.70
N VAL A 24 3.60 10.07 7.74
CA VAL A 24 3.59 9.11 6.64
C VAL A 24 2.94 7.80 7.09
N PHE A 25 2.12 7.23 6.22
CA PHE A 25 1.33 6.05 6.51
C PHE A 25 1.79 4.86 5.66
N PRO A 26 2.05 3.71 6.31
CA PRO A 26 2.56 2.53 5.61
C PRO A 26 1.48 1.88 4.73
N GLY A 27 1.96 1.06 3.80
CA GLY A 27 1.15 0.17 2.99
C GLY A 27 1.16 -1.27 3.48
N GLN A 28 0.68 -2.17 2.62
CA GLN A 28 0.70 -3.60 2.83
C GLN A 28 2.13 -4.10 3.05
N GLY A 29 2.34 -4.97 4.05
CA GLY A 29 3.64 -5.42 4.53
C GLY A 29 3.98 -4.91 5.93
N ALA A 30 3.23 -3.92 6.44
CA ALA A 30 3.42 -3.37 7.79
C ALA A 30 2.58 -4.07 8.88
N GLN A 31 1.72 -5.05 8.51
CA GLN A 31 0.89 -5.79 9.45
C GLN A 31 1.72 -6.76 10.31
N PHE A 32 1.30 -6.93 11.55
CA PHE A 32 1.85 -7.92 12.49
C PHE A 32 0.79 -8.35 13.49
N VAL A 33 0.89 -9.57 14.00
CA VAL A 33 -0.03 -10.10 15.02
C VAL A 33 0.09 -9.30 16.31
N GLY A 34 -1.03 -8.90 16.89
CA GLY A 34 -1.10 -8.04 18.07
C GLY A 34 -1.20 -6.55 17.76
N MET A 35 -1.13 -6.14 16.48
CA MET A 35 -1.21 -4.73 16.10
C MET A 35 -2.50 -4.07 16.57
N GLY A 36 -2.36 -2.95 17.30
CA GLY A 36 -3.47 -2.14 17.81
C GLY A 36 -4.14 -2.68 19.08
N LYS A 37 -3.71 -3.83 19.63
CA LYS A 37 -4.25 -4.38 20.89
C LYS A 37 -3.99 -3.44 22.07
N ASP A 38 -2.81 -2.89 22.15
CA ASP A 38 -2.40 -1.91 23.15
C ASP A 38 -3.27 -0.63 23.09
N LEU A 39 -3.56 -0.14 21.88
CA LEU A 39 -4.47 0.99 21.69
C LEU A 39 -5.88 0.66 22.16
N TYR A 40 -6.39 -0.51 21.79
CA TYR A 40 -7.73 -0.97 22.17
C TYR A 40 -7.89 -1.10 23.70
N GLU A 41 -6.86 -1.58 24.39
CA GLU A 41 -6.88 -1.79 25.84
C GLU A 41 -6.73 -0.49 26.63
N ASN A 42 -5.99 0.50 26.09
CA ASN A 42 -5.60 1.70 26.85
C ASN A 42 -6.30 2.99 26.41
N SER A 43 -7.08 2.99 25.31
CA SER A 43 -7.78 4.17 24.80
C SER A 43 -9.25 3.88 24.55
N ALA A 44 -10.13 4.62 25.25
CA ALA A 44 -11.58 4.52 25.02
C ALA A 44 -11.96 4.87 23.58
N LEU A 45 -11.34 5.88 23.00
CA LEU A 45 -11.53 6.27 21.60
C LEU A 45 -11.10 5.14 20.66
N ALA A 46 -9.92 4.55 20.87
CA ALA A 46 -9.46 3.45 20.04
C ALA A 46 -10.43 2.28 20.09
N LYS A 47 -10.89 1.90 21.30
CA LYS A 47 -11.85 0.83 21.49
C LYS A 47 -13.15 1.09 20.71
N GLU A 48 -13.69 2.31 20.82
CA GLU A 48 -14.89 2.71 20.08
C GLU A 48 -14.70 2.58 18.57
N LEU A 49 -13.58 3.08 18.04
CA LEU A 49 -13.27 3.04 16.61
C LEU A 49 -13.05 1.61 16.10
N PHE A 50 -12.40 0.75 16.88
CA PHE A 50 -12.23 -0.65 16.51
C PHE A 50 -13.55 -1.42 16.50
N GLU A 51 -14.44 -1.21 17.51
CA GLU A 51 -15.76 -1.84 17.49
C GLU A 51 -16.62 -1.32 16.34
N LYS A 52 -16.59 -0.02 16.07
CA LYS A 52 -17.23 0.57 14.89
C LYS A 52 -16.71 -0.03 13.58
N ALA A 53 -15.42 -0.32 13.50
CA ALA A 53 -14.84 -0.99 12.34
C ALA A 53 -15.35 -2.43 12.18
N ASN A 54 -15.47 -3.20 13.27
CA ASN A 54 -16.08 -4.53 13.25
C ASN A 54 -17.50 -4.49 12.68
N ASP A 55 -18.30 -3.50 13.10
CA ASP A 55 -19.68 -3.32 12.63
C ASP A 55 -19.71 -2.97 11.12
N ILE A 56 -18.86 -2.05 10.67
CA ILE A 56 -18.80 -1.64 9.26
C ILE A 56 -18.37 -2.81 8.35
N LEU A 57 -17.40 -3.60 8.78
CA LEU A 57 -16.87 -4.73 8.02
C LEU A 57 -17.77 -5.97 8.06
N GLY A 58 -18.66 -6.06 9.05
CA GLY A 58 -19.54 -7.21 9.26
C GLY A 58 -18.85 -8.45 9.82
N TYR A 59 -17.61 -8.31 10.29
CA TYR A 59 -16.85 -9.35 10.99
C TYR A 59 -15.85 -8.73 11.97
N ARG A 60 -15.42 -9.53 12.96
CA ARG A 60 -14.47 -9.04 13.97
C ARG A 60 -13.03 -9.06 13.45
N ILE A 61 -12.65 -8.00 12.76
CA ILE A 61 -11.25 -7.83 12.32
C ILE A 61 -10.30 -7.72 13.50
N THR A 62 -10.77 -7.20 14.63
CA THR A 62 -10.01 -7.12 15.88
C THR A 62 -9.49 -8.46 16.34
N ASP A 63 -10.29 -9.53 16.23
CA ASP A 63 -9.87 -10.87 16.66
C ASP A 63 -8.69 -11.37 15.82
N ILE A 64 -8.71 -11.06 14.51
CA ILE A 64 -7.60 -11.40 13.60
C ILE A 64 -6.37 -10.52 13.87
N MET A 65 -6.57 -9.22 14.09
CA MET A 65 -5.47 -8.29 14.35
C MET A 65 -4.75 -8.60 15.65
N PHE A 66 -5.48 -8.94 16.70
CA PHE A 66 -4.95 -9.08 18.05
C PHE A 66 -4.39 -10.48 18.32
N GLU A 67 -5.08 -11.53 17.85
CA GLU A 67 -4.83 -12.92 18.23
C GLU A 67 -4.84 -13.90 17.04
N GLY A 68 -5.02 -13.42 15.82
CA GLY A 68 -4.97 -14.24 14.62
C GLY A 68 -3.55 -14.69 14.27
N THR A 69 -3.42 -15.36 13.13
CA THR A 69 -2.14 -15.82 12.61
C THR A 69 -1.54 -14.83 11.59
N ASP A 70 -0.24 -14.91 11.35
CA ASP A 70 0.41 -14.20 10.26
C ASP A 70 -0.21 -14.51 8.90
N GLU A 71 -0.73 -15.73 8.71
CA GLU A 71 -1.37 -16.14 7.47
C GLU A 71 -2.74 -15.47 7.28
N ASP A 72 -3.53 -15.38 8.35
CA ASP A 72 -4.81 -14.64 8.32
C ASP A 72 -4.58 -13.17 7.97
N LEU A 73 -3.58 -12.55 8.58
CA LEU A 73 -3.22 -11.15 8.33
C LEU A 73 -2.65 -10.90 6.93
N ARG A 74 -2.12 -11.91 6.24
CA ARG A 74 -1.59 -11.77 4.86
C ARG A 74 -2.66 -11.76 3.79
N GLN A 75 -3.88 -12.17 4.08
CA GLN A 75 -4.97 -12.11 3.12
C GLN A 75 -5.26 -10.65 2.79
N THR A 76 -5.18 -10.25 1.52
CA THR A 76 -5.32 -8.84 1.08
C THR A 76 -6.59 -8.18 1.63
N LYS A 77 -7.69 -8.93 1.68
CA LYS A 77 -8.99 -8.48 2.26
C LYS A 77 -8.92 -8.16 3.75
N VAL A 78 -7.94 -8.71 4.48
CA VAL A 78 -7.70 -8.46 5.91
C VAL A 78 -6.56 -7.48 6.11
N THR A 79 -5.44 -7.67 5.40
CA THR A 79 -4.25 -6.84 5.54
C THR A 79 -4.55 -5.35 5.39
N GLN A 80 -5.28 -4.99 4.32
CA GLN A 80 -5.49 -3.58 4.00
C GLN A 80 -6.35 -2.87 5.06
N PRO A 81 -7.53 -3.39 5.46
CA PRO A 81 -8.27 -2.81 6.57
C PRO A 81 -7.48 -2.79 7.88
N ALA A 82 -6.74 -3.84 8.22
CA ALA A 82 -5.96 -3.91 9.45
C ALA A 82 -4.88 -2.81 9.54
N VAL A 83 -4.09 -2.62 8.46
CA VAL A 83 -3.08 -1.56 8.40
C VAL A 83 -3.72 -0.17 8.41
N PHE A 84 -4.84 0.01 7.70
CA PHE A 84 -5.59 1.26 7.73
C PHE A 84 -6.08 1.59 9.14
N LEU A 85 -6.75 0.65 9.81
CA LEU A 85 -7.27 0.83 11.16
C LEU A 85 -6.17 1.18 12.16
N HIS A 86 -5.09 0.40 12.17
CA HIS A 86 -3.96 0.68 13.05
C HIS A 86 -3.39 2.09 12.79
N SER A 87 -3.18 2.46 11.54
CA SER A 87 -2.61 3.75 11.15
C SER A 87 -3.49 4.93 11.55
N VAL A 88 -4.78 4.87 11.21
CA VAL A 88 -5.71 5.98 11.46
C VAL A 88 -6.04 6.10 12.95
N ILE A 89 -6.30 4.99 13.64
CA ILE A 89 -6.61 5.00 15.07
C ILE A 89 -5.40 5.48 15.87
N SER A 90 -4.18 5.06 15.51
CA SER A 90 -2.96 5.59 16.13
C SER A 90 -2.87 7.12 15.99
N ALA A 91 -3.10 7.65 14.78
CA ALA A 91 -3.06 9.09 14.55
C ALA A 91 -4.13 9.83 15.36
N LEU A 92 -5.36 9.33 15.37
CA LEU A 92 -6.47 9.95 16.12
C LEU A 92 -6.24 9.90 17.64
N CYS A 93 -5.61 8.85 18.15
CA CYS A 93 -5.28 8.71 19.57
C CYS A 93 -4.13 9.61 20.04
N MET A 94 -3.35 10.19 19.12
CA MET A 94 -2.34 11.20 19.46
C MET A 94 -2.96 12.54 19.91
N GLY A 95 -4.24 12.79 19.61
CA GLY A 95 -4.92 14.02 20.00
C GLY A 95 -4.18 15.28 19.55
N ASP A 96 -3.87 16.18 20.49
CA ASP A 96 -3.19 17.45 20.21
C ASP A 96 -1.74 17.32 19.70
N ASP A 97 -1.11 16.15 19.83
CA ASP A 97 0.22 15.89 19.27
C ASP A 97 0.17 15.56 17.77
N PHE A 98 -0.99 15.21 17.25
CA PHE A 98 -1.21 15.01 15.82
C PHE A 98 -1.55 16.33 15.13
N LYS A 99 -0.54 17.04 14.70
CA LYS A 99 -0.66 18.30 13.94
C LYS A 99 0.17 18.22 12.67
N PRO A 100 -0.32 17.47 11.66
CA PRO A 100 0.39 17.34 10.40
C PRO A 100 0.34 18.65 9.60
N GLU A 101 1.49 19.11 9.12
CA GLU A 101 1.56 20.11 8.05
C GLU A 101 1.47 19.43 6.67
N MET A 102 1.84 18.14 6.63
CA MET A 102 1.73 17.26 5.46
C MET A 102 1.41 15.85 5.89
N THR A 103 0.64 15.16 5.05
CA THR A 103 0.43 13.72 5.14
C THR A 103 0.77 13.05 3.82
N ALA A 104 1.33 11.85 3.87
CA ALA A 104 1.56 11.02 2.71
C ALA A 104 1.34 9.54 3.06
N GLY A 105 1.02 8.72 2.07
CA GLY A 105 0.78 7.30 2.27
C GLY A 105 1.33 6.45 1.14
N HIS A 106 1.76 5.25 1.46
CA HIS A 106 2.22 4.27 0.49
C HIS A 106 1.07 3.33 0.11
N SER A 107 0.60 3.37 -1.15
CA SER A 107 -0.48 2.52 -1.66
C SER A 107 -1.77 2.66 -0.82
N LEU A 108 -2.17 1.66 -0.04
CA LEU A 108 -3.32 1.77 0.86
C LEU A 108 -3.15 2.90 1.91
N GLY A 109 -1.93 3.23 2.28
CA GLY A 109 -1.61 4.32 3.21
C GLY A 109 -2.08 5.70 2.74
N GLU A 110 -2.34 5.87 1.43
CA GLU A 110 -2.95 7.09 0.89
C GLU A 110 -4.33 7.34 1.49
N PHE A 111 -5.14 6.30 1.67
CA PHE A 111 -6.43 6.41 2.35
C PHE A 111 -6.29 6.80 3.82
N SER A 112 -5.28 6.23 4.49
CA SER A 112 -4.97 6.63 5.87
C SER A 112 -4.55 8.10 5.94
N ALA A 113 -3.73 8.56 4.98
CA ALA A 113 -3.31 9.96 4.89
C ALA A 113 -4.49 10.90 4.62
N LEU A 114 -5.44 10.52 3.76
CA LEU A 114 -6.65 11.30 3.47
C LEU A 114 -7.56 11.43 4.69
N VAL A 115 -7.75 10.35 5.46
CA VAL A 115 -8.53 10.40 6.71
C VAL A 115 -7.80 11.25 7.75
N ALA A 116 -6.50 11.08 7.91
CA ALA A 116 -5.68 11.84 8.83
C ALA A 116 -5.65 13.35 8.50
N ALA A 117 -5.74 13.69 7.22
CA ALA A 117 -5.85 15.07 6.75
C ALA A 117 -7.28 15.67 6.84
N GLY A 118 -8.28 14.86 7.25
CA GLY A 118 -9.68 15.29 7.31
C GLY A 118 -10.38 15.37 5.95
N ALA A 119 -9.77 14.82 4.89
CA ALA A 119 -10.34 14.81 3.54
C ALA A 119 -11.37 13.67 3.34
N LEU A 120 -11.30 12.63 4.17
CA LEU A 120 -12.27 11.53 4.24
C LEU A 120 -12.69 11.30 5.68
N SER A 121 -13.93 10.84 5.89
CA SER A 121 -14.35 10.30 7.18
C SER A 121 -13.65 8.96 7.46
N PHE A 122 -13.57 8.58 8.73
CA PHE A 122 -13.07 7.27 9.14
C PHE A 122 -13.87 6.12 8.49
N GLU A 123 -15.19 6.27 8.48
CA GLU A 123 -16.13 5.29 7.96
C GLU A 123 -15.99 5.10 6.45
N ASP A 124 -15.92 6.20 5.71
CA ASP A 124 -15.78 6.15 4.25
C ASP A 124 -14.39 5.66 3.84
N GLY A 125 -13.35 6.09 4.55
CA GLY A 125 -12.00 5.57 4.36
C GLY A 125 -11.93 4.06 4.54
N LEU A 126 -12.54 3.53 5.61
CA LEU A 126 -12.58 2.08 5.87
C LEU A 126 -13.35 1.31 4.80
N LYS A 127 -14.54 1.82 4.40
CA LYS A 127 -15.35 1.20 3.34
C LYS A 127 -14.61 1.15 2.02
N LEU A 128 -13.94 2.26 1.64
CA LEU A 128 -13.16 2.34 0.41
C LEU A 128 -11.96 1.39 0.43
N VAL A 129 -11.22 1.33 1.54
CA VAL A 129 -10.09 0.40 1.71
C VAL A 129 -10.56 -1.04 1.62
N TYR A 130 -11.70 -1.38 2.24
CA TYR A 130 -12.26 -2.72 2.18
C TYR A 130 -12.73 -3.08 0.76
N ALA A 131 -13.44 -2.17 0.09
CA ALA A 131 -13.86 -2.36 -1.31
C ALA A 131 -12.66 -2.56 -2.24
N ARG A 132 -11.60 -1.76 -2.06
CA ARG A 132 -10.31 -1.90 -2.77
C ARG A 132 -9.69 -3.27 -2.51
N ALA A 133 -9.61 -3.69 -1.26
CA ALA A 133 -9.02 -4.97 -0.87
C ALA A 133 -9.75 -6.16 -1.50
N MET A 134 -11.08 -6.13 -1.50
CA MET A 134 -11.91 -7.16 -2.15
C MET A 134 -11.75 -7.18 -3.67
N ALA A 135 -11.68 -6.01 -4.30
CA ALA A 135 -11.47 -5.89 -5.75
C ALA A 135 -10.08 -6.43 -6.14
N MET A 136 -9.05 -6.10 -5.37
CA MET A 136 -7.68 -6.60 -5.59
C MET A 136 -7.60 -8.11 -5.38
N GLN A 137 -8.23 -8.64 -4.33
CA GLN A 137 -8.30 -10.08 -4.08
C GLN A 137 -8.92 -10.82 -5.27
N LYS A 138 -10.06 -10.34 -5.74
CA LYS A 138 -10.75 -10.91 -6.92
C LYS A 138 -9.91 -10.87 -8.19
N ALA A 139 -9.17 -9.78 -8.41
CA ALA A 139 -8.26 -9.67 -9.56
C ALA A 139 -7.11 -10.69 -9.48
N CYS A 140 -6.54 -10.88 -8.30
CA CYS A 140 -5.48 -11.86 -8.07
C CYS A 140 -5.95 -13.30 -8.28
N GLU A 141 -7.18 -13.61 -7.89
CA GLU A 141 -7.79 -14.93 -8.10
C GLU A 141 -8.09 -15.21 -9.59
N ALA A 142 -8.44 -14.15 -10.34
CA ALA A 142 -8.75 -14.26 -11.76
C ALA A 142 -7.51 -14.44 -12.65
N GLN A 143 -6.36 -13.90 -12.23
CA GLN A 143 -5.12 -13.95 -13.01
C GLN A 143 -3.91 -14.21 -12.10
N PRO A 144 -3.32 -15.43 -12.15
CA PRO A 144 -2.13 -15.75 -11.38
C PRO A 144 -0.97 -14.79 -11.70
N SER A 145 -0.53 -14.08 -10.69
CA SER A 145 0.45 -13.02 -10.84
C SER A 145 1.21 -12.79 -9.54
N THR A 146 2.33 -12.07 -9.60
CA THR A 146 3.17 -11.85 -8.42
C THR A 146 4.01 -10.58 -8.56
N MET A 147 4.87 -10.32 -7.58
CA MET A 147 5.79 -9.19 -7.52
C MET A 147 7.18 -9.65 -7.11
N ALA A 148 8.20 -8.85 -7.44
CA ALA A 148 9.55 -9.05 -6.93
C ALA A 148 10.23 -7.72 -6.59
N ALA A 149 11.04 -7.71 -5.53
CA ALA A 149 11.87 -6.58 -5.16
C ALA A 149 13.25 -6.68 -5.83
N ILE A 150 13.62 -5.64 -6.58
CA ILE A 150 14.91 -5.51 -7.26
C ILE A 150 15.77 -4.53 -6.49
N ILE A 151 16.97 -4.98 -6.11
CA ILE A 151 17.86 -4.22 -5.25
C ILE A 151 19.17 -3.92 -5.97
N ALA A 152 19.56 -2.64 -5.94
CA ALA A 152 20.83 -2.13 -6.45
C ALA A 152 21.04 -2.36 -7.96
N LEU A 153 19.98 -2.18 -8.75
CA LEU A 153 20.05 -2.03 -10.20
C LEU A 153 19.54 -0.62 -10.56
N PRO A 154 20.16 0.11 -11.51
CA PRO A 154 19.66 1.41 -11.94
C PRO A 154 18.21 1.35 -12.45
N ASP A 155 17.42 2.38 -12.15
CA ASP A 155 15.98 2.43 -12.43
C ASP A 155 15.70 2.26 -13.93
N GLU A 156 16.48 2.93 -14.78
CA GLU A 156 16.36 2.84 -16.24
C GLU A 156 16.61 1.42 -16.76
N LYS A 157 17.51 0.68 -16.08
CA LYS A 157 17.81 -0.71 -16.47
C LYS A 157 16.68 -1.67 -16.05
N VAL A 158 16.03 -1.41 -14.92
CA VAL A 158 14.84 -2.15 -14.50
C VAL A 158 13.70 -1.93 -15.50
N GLU A 159 13.46 -0.67 -15.87
CA GLU A 159 12.41 -0.30 -16.84
C GLU A 159 12.65 -0.94 -18.21
N GLU A 160 13.90 -0.85 -18.73
CA GLU A 160 14.29 -1.45 -20.01
C GLU A 160 14.00 -2.96 -20.06
N ILE A 161 14.35 -3.69 -18.99
CA ILE A 161 14.11 -5.14 -18.91
C ILE A 161 12.61 -5.44 -18.82
N CYS A 162 11.85 -4.68 -18.02
CA CYS A 162 10.40 -4.82 -17.95
C CYS A 162 9.73 -4.60 -19.32
N GLU A 163 10.13 -3.56 -20.03
CA GLU A 163 9.62 -3.27 -21.38
C GLU A 163 9.98 -4.36 -22.39
N ALA A 164 11.21 -4.87 -22.36
CA ALA A 164 11.64 -5.93 -23.26
C ALA A 164 10.79 -7.19 -23.10
N ILE A 165 10.59 -7.64 -21.85
CA ILE A 165 9.77 -8.81 -21.53
C ILE A 165 8.30 -8.58 -21.89
N SER A 166 7.79 -7.36 -21.68
CA SER A 166 6.40 -7.02 -22.03
C SER A 166 6.17 -7.03 -23.55
N LYS A 167 7.16 -6.68 -24.35
CA LYS A 167 7.12 -6.79 -25.81
C LYS A 167 7.13 -8.25 -26.31
N GLU A 168 7.61 -9.18 -25.51
CA GLU A 168 7.57 -10.63 -25.77
C GLU A 168 6.22 -11.29 -25.43
N GLY A 169 5.27 -10.53 -24.86
CA GLY A 169 3.91 -10.98 -24.58
C GLY A 169 3.61 -11.25 -23.11
N GLU A 170 4.60 -11.14 -22.22
CA GLU A 170 4.39 -11.21 -20.78
C GLU A 170 4.11 -9.82 -20.18
N VAL A 171 3.32 -9.79 -19.10
CA VAL A 171 3.08 -8.53 -18.39
C VAL A 171 4.11 -8.37 -17.28
N VAL A 172 4.99 -7.37 -17.40
CA VAL A 172 5.90 -6.96 -16.32
C VAL A 172 6.06 -5.44 -16.33
N VAL A 173 5.90 -4.81 -15.17
CA VAL A 173 6.04 -3.37 -15.02
C VAL A 173 6.85 -3.02 -13.76
N ALA A 174 7.57 -1.89 -13.78
CA ALA A 174 8.09 -1.25 -12.58
C ALA A 174 6.91 -0.64 -11.84
N ALA A 175 6.56 -1.20 -10.68
CA ALA A 175 5.32 -0.90 -9.96
C ALA A 175 5.52 0.10 -8.80
N ASN A 176 6.60 -0.06 -8.00
CA ASN A 176 6.88 0.81 -6.87
C ASN A 176 8.36 1.24 -6.87
N TYR A 177 8.58 2.54 -6.88
CA TYR A 177 9.88 3.18 -6.67
C TYR A 177 10.01 3.54 -5.19
N ASN A 178 10.48 2.60 -4.38
CA ASN A 178 10.45 2.75 -2.92
C ASN A 178 11.54 3.69 -2.40
N CYS A 179 12.75 3.56 -2.93
CA CYS A 179 13.87 4.44 -2.65
C CYS A 179 14.95 4.25 -3.74
N PRO A 180 15.97 5.13 -3.84
CA PRO A 180 17.07 4.93 -4.76
C PRO A 180 17.68 3.54 -4.66
N GLY A 181 17.68 2.81 -5.78
CA GLY A 181 18.18 1.44 -5.86
C GLY A 181 17.26 0.35 -5.31
N GLN A 182 15.98 0.66 -5.05
CA GLN A 182 14.97 -0.35 -4.71
C GLN A 182 13.67 -0.10 -5.48
N ILE A 183 13.43 -0.95 -6.48
CA ILE A 183 12.19 -0.99 -7.25
C ILE A 183 11.49 -2.32 -7.02
N VAL A 184 10.16 -2.28 -6.90
CA VAL A 184 9.33 -3.48 -6.96
C VAL A 184 8.74 -3.58 -8.36
N ILE A 185 8.94 -4.75 -8.99
CA ILE A 185 8.32 -5.11 -10.27
C ILE A 185 7.10 -5.97 -10.05
N SER A 186 6.13 -5.89 -10.94
CA SER A 186 4.83 -6.54 -10.83
C SER A 186 4.39 -7.09 -12.18
N GLY A 187 3.84 -8.32 -12.22
CA GLY A 187 3.44 -8.92 -13.48
C GLY A 187 2.98 -10.38 -13.38
N SER A 188 2.90 -11.05 -14.53
CA SER A 188 2.66 -12.49 -14.60
C SER A 188 3.75 -13.26 -13.86
N ILE A 189 3.43 -14.44 -13.34
CA ILE A 189 4.43 -15.28 -12.63
C ILE A 189 5.62 -15.55 -13.54
N GLU A 190 5.36 -15.86 -14.82
CA GLU A 190 6.38 -16.19 -15.80
C GLU A 190 7.24 -14.97 -16.17
N GLY A 191 6.58 -13.82 -16.39
CA GLY A 191 7.26 -12.54 -16.64
C GLY A 191 8.15 -12.12 -15.47
N ILE A 192 7.69 -12.24 -14.23
CA ILE A 192 8.49 -11.93 -13.04
C ILE A 192 9.69 -12.86 -12.89
N ASN A 193 9.54 -14.16 -13.16
CA ASN A 193 10.66 -15.10 -13.12
C ASN A 193 11.72 -14.74 -14.16
N LYS A 194 11.33 -14.48 -15.42
CA LYS A 194 12.23 -14.02 -16.48
C LYS A 194 12.93 -12.71 -16.10
N ALA A 195 12.16 -11.74 -15.56
CA ALA A 195 12.69 -10.47 -15.14
C ALA A 195 13.73 -10.62 -14.01
N CYS A 196 13.46 -11.45 -13.02
CA CYS A 196 14.40 -11.70 -11.93
C CYS A 196 15.73 -12.29 -12.43
N GLU A 197 15.69 -13.22 -13.39
CA GLU A 197 16.88 -13.81 -14.00
C GLU A 197 17.69 -12.76 -14.79
N GLN A 198 17.03 -12.03 -15.68
CA GLN A 198 17.68 -10.99 -16.50
C GLN A 198 18.24 -9.85 -15.64
N MET A 199 17.54 -9.41 -14.62
CA MET A 199 18.00 -8.36 -13.71
C MET A 199 19.19 -8.80 -12.85
N LYS A 200 19.23 -10.07 -12.41
CA LYS A 200 20.42 -10.64 -11.77
C LYS A 200 21.62 -10.67 -12.73
N ALA A 201 21.40 -11.12 -13.96
CA ALA A 201 22.46 -11.12 -14.99
C ALA A 201 22.93 -9.72 -15.33
N ALA A 202 22.06 -8.70 -15.26
CA ALA A 202 22.37 -7.29 -15.46
C ALA A 202 23.08 -6.62 -14.26
N GLY A 203 23.29 -7.35 -13.15
CA GLY A 203 24.04 -6.86 -11.99
C GLY A 203 23.20 -6.44 -10.78
N ALA A 204 21.91 -6.74 -10.73
CA ALA A 204 21.13 -6.55 -9.53
C ALA A 204 21.69 -7.35 -8.35
N LYS A 205 21.93 -6.67 -7.22
CA LYS A 205 22.43 -7.35 -6.02
C LYS A 205 21.46 -8.40 -5.50
N ARG A 206 20.15 -8.16 -5.65
CA ARG A 206 19.09 -9.11 -5.34
C ARG A 206 17.90 -8.89 -6.26
N ALA A 207 17.23 -9.96 -6.64
CA ALA A 207 15.90 -10.00 -7.21
C ALA A 207 15.10 -11.03 -6.40
N LEU A 208 14.20 -10.54 -5.55
CA LEU A 208 13.53 -11.33 -4.52
C LEU A 208 12.04 -11.39 -4.81
N PRO A 209 11.48 -12.54 -5.20
CA PRO A 209 10.04 -12.72 -5.26
C PRO A 209 9.38 -12.42 -3.92
N LEU A 210 8.28 -11.69 -3.95
CA LEU A 210 7.53 -11.31 -2.76
C LEU A 210 6.42 -12.33 -2.49
N LYS A 211 6.12 -12.57 -1.22
CA LYS A 211 5.00 -13.42 -0.80
C LYS A 211 3.70 -12.61 -0.82
N VAL A 212 3.25 -12.26 -2.01
CA VAL A 212 2.01 -11.49 -2.25
C VAL A 212 1.08 -12.27 -3.18
N GLY A 213 -0.22 -12.04 -3.05
CA GLY A 213 -1.25 -12.78 -3.79
C GLY A 213 -1.45 -12.34 -5.24
N GLY A 214 -0.72 -11.33 -5.74
CA GLY A 214 -0.90 -10.85 -7.11
C GLY A 214 -0.03 -9.68 -7.53
N ALA A 215 -0.19 -9.26 -8.78
CA ALA A 215 0.56 -8.19 -9.43
C ALA A 215 -0.03 -6.82 -9.12
N PHE A 216 0.13 -6.33 -7.90
CA PHE A 216 -0.37 -5.01 -7.52
C PHE A 216 0.32 -3.89 -8.30
N HIS A 217 -0.39 -2.77 -8.53
CA HIS A 217 0.09 -1.62 -9.31
C HIS A 217 0.53 -1.98 -10.74
N SER A 218 -0.13 -2.96 -11.35
CA SER A 218 0.10 -3.39 -12.73
C SER A 218 -1.21 -3.35 -13.54
N PRO A 219 -1.16 -3.41 -14.90
CA PRO A 219 -2.35 -3.37 -15.74
C PRO A 219 -3.45 -4.37 -15.35
N PRO A 220 -3.17 -5.63 -14.98
CA PRO A 220 -4.19 -6.57 -14.52
C PRO A 220 -4.99 -6.11 -13.30
N VAL A 221 -4.39 -5.30 -12.43
CA VAL A 221 -5.02 -4.78 -11.20
C VAL A 221 -5.46 -3.31 -11.35
N SER A 222 -4.97 -2.61 -12.38
CA SER A 222 -5.29 -1.19 -12.65
C SER A 222 -6.80 -0.93 -12.80
N TYR A 223 -7.53 -1.86 -13.39
CA TYR A 223 -8.98 -1.80 -13.54
C TYR A 223 -9.72 -1.74 -12.18
N THR A 224 -9.20 -2.39 -11.15
CA THR A 224 -9.77 -2.35 -9.81
C THR A 224 -9.48 -1.05 -9.08
N HIS A 225 -8.36 -0.40 -9.37
CA HIS A 225 -8.01 0.93 -8.86
C HIS A 225 -8.94 2.01 -9.44
N LEU A 226 -9.20 1.98 -10.73
CA LEU A 226 -10.13 2.92 -11.40
C LEU A 226 -11.52 2.86 -10.78
N ARG A 227 -12.07 1.66 -10.52
CA ARG A 227 -13.38 1.52 -9.86
C ARG A 227 -13.41 2.01 -8.42
N ALA A 228 -12.33 1.87 -7.66
CA ALA A 228 -12.24 2.43 -6.32
C ALA A 228 -12.20 3.97 -6.34
N HIS A 229 -11.54 4.56 -7.34
CA HIS A 229 -11.54 6.02 -7.54
C HIS A 229 -12.89 6.54 -8.06
N GLU A 230 -13.59 5.80 -8.91
CA GLU A 230 -14.93 6.17 -9.38
C GLU A 230 -15.95 6.23 -8.23
N THR A 231 -15.85 5.35 -7.23
CA THR A 231 -16.71 5.38 -6.05
C THR A 231 -16.44 6.58 -5.14
N SER A 232 -15.22 7.11 -5.11
CA SER A 232 -14.90 8.32 -4.35
C SER A 232 -15.33 9.62 -5.04
N ALA A 233 -15.54 9.59 -6.37
CA ALA A 233 -16.03 10.75 -7.12
C ALA A 233 -17.57 10.95 -7.01
N HIS A 234 -18.27 10.01 -6.40
CA HIS A 234 -19.72 10.05 -6.19
C HIS A 234 -20.12 10.20 -4.70
N LEU A 235 -19.14 10.43 -3.81
CA LEU A 235 -19.34 10.81 -2.42
C LEU A 235 -19.07 12.31 -2.23
#